data_f128234848b259f985ea44e036e5bdb0
#
_entry.id   f128234848b259f985ea44e036e5bdb0
#
_cell.length_a   1.000
_cell.length_b   1.000
_cell.length_c   1.000
_cell.angle_alpha   90.00
_cell.angle_beta   90.00
_cell.angle_gamma   90.00
#
_symmetry.space_group_name_H-M   'P 1'
#
loop_
_entity.id
_entity.type
_entity.pdbx_description
1 polymer ?
#
loop_
_entity_poly.entity_id
_entity_poly.type
_entity_poly.pdbx_seq_one_letter_code
_entity_poly.pdbx_strand_id
1 'polypeptide(L)'
;LVAGLKAGLVYNTFPLMGERIIPSDYFSVEPYWRNIFENVPAVQFNHRILAIITLFAVVSLCLCSHFFCHNDQLLKSIYIMTTLATVQFLLGVLTLVNFVPEGLAVAHQFTGLCLFGASVVISWGVSMRSGHSSSQAKDI
;
A
#
# COMPACT_ATOMS: atom_id res chain seq x y z
N LEU A 1 8.65 6.57 -7.71
CA LEU A 1 8.11 7.61 -8.60
C LEU A 1 7.76 8.87 -7.80
N VAL A 2 6.90 8.80 -6.77
CA VAL A 2 6.46 9.95 -5.94
C VAL A 2 7.63 10.74 -5.37
N ALA A 3 8.61 10.06 -4.75
CA ALA A 3 9.81 10.70 -4.20
C ALA A 3 10.67 11.34 -5.29
N GLY A 4 10.90 10.64 -6.40
CA GLY A 4 11.73 11.14 -7.50
C GLY A 4 11.17 12.40 -8.17
N LEU A 5 9.85 12.52 -8.25
CA LEU A 5 9.16 13.70 -8.80
C LEU A 5 8.86 14.77 -7.73
N LYS A 6 9.25 14.57 -6.46
CA LYS A 6 8.88 15.43 -5.34
C LYS A 6 7.36 15.66 -5.24
N ALA A 7 6.56 14.68 -5.69
CA ALA A 7 5.11 14.80 -5.82
C ALA A 7 4.40 15.06 -4.47
N GLY A 8 5.01 14.69 -3.34
CA GLY A 8 4.48 14.97 -2.01
C GLY A 8 4.42 16.45 -1.64
N LEU A 9 5.04 17.35 -2.40
CA LEU A 9 5.07 18.79 -2.10
C LEU A 9 4.02 19.62 -2.84
N VAL A 10 3.24 19.01 -3.75
CA VAL A 10 2.29 19.76 -4.60
C VAL A 10 0.96 20.01 -3.88
N TYR A 11 0.39 18.98 -3.30
CA TYR A 11 -0.84 19.06 -2.51
C TYR A 11 -0.62 18.48 -1.12
N ASN A 12 -0.52 19.33 -0.10
CA ASN A 12 -0.24 18.93 1.29
C ASN A 12 -1.51 18.85 2.15
N THR A 13 -2.68 18.76 1.54
CA THR A 13 -3.97 18.55 2.20
C THR A 13 -4.41 17.08 2.07
N PHE A 14 -5.20 16.58 3.02
CA PHE A 14 -5.79 15.24 2.99
C PHE A 14 -7.17 15.28 3.67
N PRO A 15 -8.20 14.61 3.13
CA PRO A 15 -8.20 13.72 1.95
C PRO A 15 -8.20 14.45 0.61
N LEU A 16 -8.56 15.72 0.57
CA LEU A 16 -8.65 16.51 -0.66
C LEU A 16 -7.26 16.90 -1.19
N MET A 17 -7.20 17.21 -2.50
CA MET A 17 -6.05 17.80 -3.18
C MET A 17 -6.38 19.28 -3.47
N GLY A 18 -6.02 20.17 -2.53
CA GLY A 18 -6.57 21.51 -2.49
C GLY A 18 -8.06 21.45 -2.09
N GLU A 19 -8.94 21.96 -2.95
CA GLU A 19 -10.40 21.98 -2.71
C GLU A 19 -11.15 20.82 -3.38
N ARG A 20 -10.46 19.93 -4.12
CA ARG A 20 -11.06 18.86 -4.91
C ARG A 20 -10.51 17.48 -4.53
N ILE A 21 -11.28 16.44 -4.87
CA ILE A 21 -10.81 15.05 -4.75
C ILE A 21 -9.83 14.75 -5.88
N ILE A 22 -10.21 15.06 -7.14
CA ILE A 22 -9.37 14.89 -8.32
C ILE A 22 -8.77 16.25 -8.67
N PRO A 23 -7.43 16.36 -8.81
CA PRO A 23 -6.80 17.63 -9.19
C PRO A 23 -7.22 18.06 -10.60
N SER A 24 -7.40 19.37 -10.80
CA SER A 24 -7.85 19.93 -12.08
C SER A 24 -6.88 19.71 -13.24
N ASP A 25 -5.62 19.55 -12.91
CA ASP A 25 -4.47 19.37 -13.81
C ASP A 25 -4.05 17.90 -13.98
N TYR A 26 -4.96 16.95 -13.63
CA TYR A 26 -4.69 15.51 -13.75
C TYR A 26 -4.30 15.08 -15.17
N PHE A 27 -4.87 15.69 -16.21
CA PHE A 27 -4.64 15.39 -17.63
C PHE A 27 -3.92 16.52 -18.38
N SER A 28 -2.98 17.21 -17.75
CA SER A 28 -2.31 18.39 -18.32
C SER A 28 -1.15 18.06 -19.27
N VAL A 29 -0.73 16.80 -19.39
CA VAL A 29 0.41 16.37 -20.21
C VAL A 29 -0.05 15.55 -21.40
N GLU A 30 0.45 15.89 -22.60
CA GLU A 30 0.21 15.14 -23.84
C GLU A 30 1.44 14.30 -24.24
N PRO A 31 1.25 13.06 -24.77
CA PRO A 31 -0.01 12.32 -24.89
C PRO A 31 -0.52 11.83 -23.52
N TYR A 32 -1.83 11.61 -23.37
CA TYR A 32 -2.51 11.39 -22.07
C TYR A 32 -1.92 10.28 -21.19
N TRP A 33 -1.35 9.22 -21.75
CA TRP A 33 -0.74 8.13 -20.99
C TRP A 33 0.47 8.59 -20.14
N ARG A 34 1.16 9.69 -20.54
CA ARG A 34 2.30 10.24 -19.80
C ARG A 34 1.89 10.79 -18.42
N ASN A 35 0.63 11.18 -18.26
CA ASN A 35 0.16 11.68 -16.96
C ASN A 35 0.34 10.68 -15.81
N ILE A 36 0.30 9.38 -16.10
CA ILE A 36 0.49 8.34 -15.07
C ILE A 36 1.91 8.39 -14.48
N PHE A 37 2.90 8.83 -15.24
CA PHE A 37 4.32 8.76 -14.87
C PHE A 37 5.00 10.12 -14.72
N GLU A 38 4.55 11.15 -15.43
CA GLU A 38 5.26 12.42 -15.56
C GLU A 38 4.47 13.61 -14.99
N ASN A 39 3.14 13.52 -14.92
CA ASN A 39 2.31 14.55 -14.31
C ASN A 39 2.32 14.41 -12.79
N VAL A 40 2.95 15.39 -12.12
CA VAL A 40 3.17 15.34 -10.66
C VAL A 40 1.86 15.27 -9.87
N PRO A 41 0.82 16.09 -10.12
CA PRO A 41 -0.51 15.95 -9.54
C PRO A 41 -1.14 14.57 -9.73
N ALA A 42 -1.09 14.03 -10.94
CA ALA A 42 -1.65 12.73 -11.26
C ALA A 42 -0.92 11.60 -10.53
N VAL A 43 0.40 11.64 -10.47
CA VAL A 43 1.23 10.68 -9.73
C VAL A 43 0.90 10.71 -8.24
N GLN A 44 0.74 11.89 -7.65
CA GLN A 44 0.36 12.03 -6.24
C GLN A 44 -1.05 11.49 -5.99
N PHE A 45 -2.02 11.80 -6.84
CA PHE A 45 -3.38 11.28 -6.76
C PHE A 45 -3.42 9.75 -6.87
N ASN A 46 -2.78 9.19 -7.89
CA ASN A 46 -2.72 7.75 -8.11
C ASN A 46 -2.10 7.02 -6.91
N HIS A 47 -1.05 7.59 -6.31
CA HIS A 47 -0.43 7.03 -5.11
C HIS A 47 -1.42 6.99 -3.93
N ARG A 48 -2.20 8.05 -3.70
CA ARG A 48 -3.23 8.09 -2.63
C ARG A 48 -4.31 7.03 -2.86
N ILE A 49 -4.82 6.91 -4.08
CA ILE A 49 -5.84 5.91 -4.42
C ILE A 49 -5.31 4.50 -4.22
N LEU A 50 -4.10 4.21 -4.70
CA LEU A 50 -3.47 2.91 -4.49
C LEU A 50 -3.25 2.60 -3.00
N ALA A 51 -2.86 3.58 -2.19
CA ALA A 51 -2.69 3.40 -0.74
C ALA A 51 -4.02 3.05 -0.05
N ILE A 52 -5.11 3.74 -0.42
CA ILE A 52 -6.46 3.45 0.11
C ILE A 52 -6.92 2.05 -0.30
N ILE A 53 -6.78 1.69 -1.58
CA ILE A 53 -7.13 0.36 -2.09
C ILE A 53 -6.33 -0.72 -1.37
N THR A 54 -5.02 -0.52 -1.21
CA THR A 54 -4.14 -1.48 -0.53
C THR A 54 -4.56 -1.67 0.93
N LEU A 55 -4.81 -0.59 1.66
CA LEU A 55 -5.27 -0.67 3.05
C LEU A 55 -6.59 -1.41 3.15
N PHE A 56 -7.56 -1.07 2.29
CA PHE A 56 -8.87 -1.74 2.25
C PHE A 56 -8.73 -3.23 1.96
N ALA A 57 -7.90 -3.62 0.98
CA ALA A 57 -7.65 -5.01 0.64
C ALA A 57 -7.04 -5.81 1.80
N VAL A 58 -6.03 -5.23 2.49
CA VAL A 58 -5.37 -5.87 3.63
C VAL A 58 -6.32 -6.01 4.82
N VAL A 59 -7.12 -4.99 5.12
CA VAL A 59 -8.14 -5.05 6.19
C VAL A 59 -9.21 -6.08 5.85
N SER A 60 -9.69 -6.13 4.61
CA SER A 60 -10.65 -7.14 4.16
C SER A 60 -10.10 -8.56 4.28
N LEU A 61 -8.83 -8.76 3.88
CA LEU A 61 -8.13 -10.03 4.06
C LEU A 61 -8.05 -10.42 5.55
N CYS A 62 -7.73 -9.49 6.42
CA CYS A 62 -7.66 -9.70 7.86
C CYS A 62 -9.01 -10.12 8.42
N LEU A 63 -10.08 -9.43 8.07
CA LEU A 63 -11.45 -9.77 8.51
C LEU A 63 -11.88 -11.15 8.01
N CYS A 64 -11.69 -11.44 6.73
CA CYS A 64 -11.99 -12.76 6.18
C CYS A 64 -11.16 -13.86 6.87
N SER A 65 -9.88 -13.63 7.08
CA SER A 65 -9.01 -14.61 7.74
C SER A 65 -9.38 -14.84 9.21
N HIS A 66 -9.85 -13.82 9.91
CA HIS A 66 -10.32 -13.96 11.29
C HIS A 66 -11.47 -14.96 11.41
N PHE A 67 -12.41 -14.97 10.46
CA PHE A 67 -13.57 -15.85 10.49
C PHE A 67 -13.33 -17.24 9.89
N PHE A 68 -12.43 -17.36 8.91
CA PHE A 68 -12.29 -18.57 8.10
C PHE A 68 -10.92 -19.27 8.23
N CYS A 69 -9.91 -18.62 8.81
CA CYS A 69 -8.59 -19.21 8.94
C CYS A 69 -8.44 -19.94 10.28
N HIS A 70 -8.17 -21.25 10.22
CA HIS A 70 -7.95 -22.09 11.41
C HIS A 70 -6.46 -22.24 11.77
N ASN A 71 -5.58 -21.52 11.09
CA ASN A 71 -4.13 -21.58 11.33
C ASN A 71 -3.68 -20.35 12.11
N ASP A 72 -3.41 -20.51 13.41
CA ASP A 72 -3.03 -19.42 14.30
C ASP A 72 -1.76 -18.68 13.87
N GLN A 73 -0.77 -19.40 13.31
CA GLN A 73 0.47 -18.79 12.87
C GLN A 73 0.26 -17.89 11.65
N LEU A 74 -0.55 -18.35 10.68
CA LEU A 74 -0.92 -17.55 9.52
C LEU A 74 -1.76 -16.35 9.94
N LEU A 75 -2.71 -16.53 10.83
CA LEU A 75 -3.57 -15.46 11.34
C LEU A 75 -2.75 -14.36 12.05
N LYS A 76 -1.78 -14.75 12.91
CA LYS A 76 -0.85 -13.80 13.54
C LYS A 76 -0.05 -13.02 12.52
N SER A 77 0.44 -13.68 11.46
CA SER A 77 1.19 -13.00 10.38
C SER A 77 0.33 -11.98 9.64
N ILE A 78 -0.95 -12.30 9.39
CA ILE A 78 -1.91 -11.39 8.76
C ILE A 78 -2.20 -10.18 9.67
N TYR A 79 -2.32 -10.36 10.98
CA TYR A 79 -2.48 -9.24 11.92
C TYR A 79 -1.27 -8.31 11.92
N ILE A 80 -0.05 -8.86 11.92
CA ILE A 80 1.18 -8.07 11.83
C ILE A 80 1.20 -7.26 10.52
N MET A 81 0.89 -7.90 9.41
CA MET A 81 0.82 -7.24 8.10
C MET A 81 -0.22 -6.11 8.09
N THR A 82 -1.40 -6.34 8.67
CA THR A 82 -2.47 -5.32 8.75
C THR A 82 -2.04 -4.14 9.62
N THR A 83 -1.37 -4.40 10.73
CA THR A 83 -0.81 -3.34 11.59
C THR A 83 0.24 -2.54 10.84
N LEU A 84 1.17 -3.20 10.14
CA LEU A 84 2.17 -2.51 9.31
C LEU A 84 1.52 -1.68 8.19
N ALA A 85 0.49 -2.19 7.52
CA ALA A 85 -0.23 -1.46 6.48
C ALA A 85 -0.94 -0.21 7.03
N THR A 86 -1.52 -0.31 8.23
CA THR A 86 -2.15 0.82 8.91
C THR A 86 -1.12 1.89 9.30
N VAL A 87 0.00 1.48 9.90
CA VAL A 87 1.12 2.38 10.24
C VAL A 87 1.68 3.03 8.98
N GLN A 88 1.88 2.27 7.92
CA GLN A 88 2.35 2.77 6.63
C GLN A 88 1.43 3.85 6.05
N PHE A 89 0.12 3.63 6.08
CA PHE A 89 -0.87 4.61 5.62
C PHE A 89 -0.82 5.89 6.45
N LEU A 90 -0.81 5.77 7.78
CA LEU A 90 -0.74 6.92 8.70
C LEU A 90 0.56 7.72 8.52
N LEU A 91 1.70 7.03 8.40
CA LEU A 91 2.98 7.68 8.11
C LEU A 91 2.96 8.41 6.77
N GLY A 92 2.29 7.86 5.74
CA GLY A 92 2.11 8.52 4.45
C GLY A 92 1.32 9.82 4.57
N VAL A 93 0.20 9.79 5.29
CA VAL A 93 -0.61 10.99 5.54
C VAL A 93 0.17 12.02 6.36
N LEU A 94 0.84 11.59 7.45
CA LEU A 94 1.65 12.48 8.28
C LEU A 94 2.81 13.12 7.49
N THR A 95 3.49 12.33 6.67
CA THR A 95 4.57 12.84 5.80
C THR A 95 4.03 13.92 4.86
N LEU A 96 2.87 13.68 4.28
CA LEU A 96 2.25 14.60 3.33
C LEU A 96 1.83 15.93 3.97
N VAL A 97 1.05 15.88 5.05
CA VAL A 97 0.50 17.09 5.69
C VAL A 97 1.57 17.94 6.41
N ASN A 98 2.72 17.36 6.70
CA ASN A 98 3.86 18.07 7.28
C ASN A 98 4.89 18.52 6.23
N PHE A 99 4.53 18.61 4.95
CA PHE A 99 5.42 19.06 3.88
C PHE A 99 6.66 18.19 3.69
N VAL A 100 6.51 16.87 3.84
CA VAL A 100 7.53 15.85 3.55
C VAL A 100 8.84 16.03 4.35
N PRO A 101 8.82 16.06 5.70
CA PRO A 101 10.04 16.08 6.48
C PRO A 101 10.86 14.80 6.21
N GLU A 102 12.18 14.92 6.09
CA GLU A 102 13.06 13.79 5.75
C GLU A 102 12.89 12.59 6.68
N GLY A 103 12.80 12.81 8.00
CA GLY A 103 12.61 11.73 8.96
C GLY A 103 11.33 10.94 8.77
N LEU A 104 10.18 11.62 8.51
CA LEU A 104 8.92 10.96 8.21
C LEU A 104 8.95 10.26 6.85
N ALA A 105 9.57 10.87 5.85
CA ALA A 105 9.71 10.28 4.51
C ALA A 105 10.53 8.98 4.55
N VAL A 106 11.64 8.97 5.29
CA VAL A 106 12.48 7.76 5.49
C VAL A 106 11.71 6.70 6.28
N ALA A 107 11.02 7.08 7.36
CA ALA A 107 10.21 6.14 8.14
C ALA A 107 9.09 5.52 7.30
N HIS A 108 8.41 6.31 6.48
CA HIS A 108 7.38 5.84 5.55
C HIS A 108 7.97 4.87 4.51
N GLN A 109 9.11 5.18 3.89
CA GLN A 109 9.77 4.28 2.93
C GLN A 109 10.22 2.98 3.58
N PHE A 110 10.83 3.03 4.77
CA PHE A 110 11.28 1.86 5.50
C PHE A 110 10.12 0.93 5.89
N THR A 111 9.04 1.50 6.43
CA THR A 111 7.83 0.73 6.79
C THR A 111 7.19 0.09 5.55
N GLY A 112 7.20 0.80 4.40
CA GLY A 112 6.75 0.25 3.13
C GLY A 112 7.57 -0.97 2.68
N LEU A 113 8.88 -0.93 2.84
CA LEU A 113 9.77 -2.06 2.56
C LEU A 113 9.48 -3.25 3.49
N CYS A 114 9.28 -3.00 4.78
CA CYS A 114 8.88 -4.03 5.75
C CYS A 114 7.54 -4.68 5.39
N LEU A 115 6.55 -3.87 5.01
CA LEU A 115 5.23 -4.34 4.58
C LEU A 115 5.33 -5.23 3.33
N PHE A 116 6.12 -4.82 2.34
CA PHE A 116 6.38 -5.61 1.14
C PHE A 116 7.06 -6.94 1.48
N GLY A 117 8.11 -6.91 2.31
CA GLY A 117 8.78 -8.13 2.77
C GLY A 117 7.84 -9.08 3.51
N ALA A 118 6.99 -8.56 4.41
CA ALA A 118 5.99 -9.36 5.12
C ALA A 118 4.99 -10.01 4.15
N SER A 119 4.53 -9.29 3.13
CA SER A 119 3.61 -9.83 2.11
C SER A 119 4.22 -10.98 1.32
N VAL A 120 5.50 -10.88 0.95
CA VAL A 120 6.25 -11.93 0.25
C VAL A 120 6.38 -13.18 1.12
N VAL A 121 6.78 -13.01 2.38
CA VAL A 121 6.95 -14.13 3.33
C VAL A 121 5.63 -14.87 3.56
N ILE A 122 4.52 -14.13 3.76
CA ILE A 122 3.19 -14.73 3.94
C ILE A 122 2.77 -15.50 2.68
N SER A 123 2.93 -14.89 1.51
CA SER A 123 2.57 -15.52 0.22
C SER A 123 3.36 -16.81 -0.02
N TRP A 124 4.65 -16.77 0.25
CA TRP A 124 5.51 -17.96 0.16
C TRP A 124 5.09 -19.06 1.13
N GLY A 125 4.83 -18.70 2.40
CA GLY A 125 4.39 -19.66 3.42
C GLY A 125 3.06 -20.34 3.09
N VAL A 126 2.12 -19.62 2.47
CA VAL A 126 0.84 -20.17 1.98
C VAL A 126 1.09 -21.13 0.81
N SER A 127 1.93 -20.74 -0.16
CA SER A 127 2.23 -21.54 -1.36
C SER A 127 2.86 -22.89 -1.00
N MET A 128 3.82 -22.91 -0.08
CA MET A 128 4.49 -24.15 0.36
C MET A 128 3.52 -25.14 1.01
N ARG A 129 2.56 -24.65 1.79
CA ARG A 129 1.55 -25.51 2.44
C ARG A 129 0.56 -26.12 1.44
N SER A 130 0.13 -25.35 0.45
CA SER A 130 -0.75 -25.85 -0.62
C SER A 130 -0.09 -26.94 -1.45
N GLY A 131 1.20 -26.83 -1.74
CA GLY A 131 1.97 -27.84 -2.46
C GLY A 131 2.10 -29.17 -1.70
N HIS A 132 2.25 -29.12 -0.38
CA HIS A 132 2.38 -30.32 0.44
C HIS A 132 1.05 -31.10 0.57
N SER A 133 -0.06 -30.39 0.69
CA SER A 133 -1.40 -31.00 0.75
C SER A 133 -1.78 -31.69 -0.55
N SER A 134 -1.39 -31.14 -1.71
CA SER A 134 -1.68 -31.74 -3.01
C SER A 134 -0.81 -32.97 -3.34
N SER A 135 0.38 -33.09 -2.75
CA SER A 135 1.23 -34.27 -2.87
C SER A 135 0.68 -35.45 -2.10
N GLN A 136 0.23 -35.22 -0.86
CA GLN A 136 -0.37 -36.29 -0.03
C GLN A 136 -1.69 -36.85 -0.61
N ALA A 137 -2.46 -36.03 -1.31
CA ALA A 137 -3.72 -36.47 -1.93
C ALA A 137 -3.51 -37.32 -3.20
N LYS A 138 -2.31 -37.40 -3.75
CA LYS A 138 -1.99 -38.24 -4.93
C LYS A 138 -1.44 -39.62 -4.55
N ASP A 139 -1.07 -39.81 -3.30
CA ASP A 139 -0.47 -41.07 -2.81
C ASP A 139 -1.51 -41.98 -2.14
N ILE A 140 -2.82 -41.62 -2.20
CA ILE A 140 -3.99 -42.39 -1.75
C ILE A 140 -4.80 -42.85 -2.95
#